data_84acbdcbe39f93f68b2d31cb0825eccd
#
_entry.id   84acbdcbe39f93f68b2d31cb0825eccd
#
_cell.length_a   1.000
_cell.length_b   1.000
_cell.length_c   1.000
_cell.angle_alpha   90.00
_cell.angle_beta   90.00
_cell.angle_gamma   90.00
#
_symmetry.space_group_name_H-M   'P 1'
#
loop_
_entity.id
_entity.type
_entity.pdbx_description
1 polymer ?
#
loop_
_entity_poly.entity_id
_entity_poly.type
_entity_poly.pdbx_seq_one_letter_code
_entity_poly.pdbx_strand_id
1 'polypeptide(L)'
;MKARMLNFAAVDSQNKELAITRAGKGQTYIEPTISMWLREKIPSNIVINDPKGELLQKFYVQATYRGYQPVQFNLINPLNTDIYNPLVFAVEAAREGDRNKAAQYVENIAEIFFPVDGGDDPVWRATCRHTTIRPMLKVA
;
A
#
# COMPACT_ATOMS: atom_id res chain seq x y z
N MET A 1 9.07 -16.44 -3.45
CA MET A 1 8.49 -15.11 -3.17
C MET A 1 7.28 -15.33 -2.26
N LYS A 2 7.22 -14.76 -1.05
CA LYS A 2 6.06 -14.92 -0.17
C LYS A 2 4.94 -14.00 -0.64
N ALA A 3 3.74 -14.53 -0.80
CA ALA A 3 2.57 -13.71 -1.11
C ALA A 3 2.29 -12.73 0.04
N ARG A 4 1.98 -11.48 -0.30
CA ARG A 4 1.68 -10.41 0.66
C ARG A 4 0.19 -10.10 0.65
N MET A 5 -0.36 -9.87 1.81
CA MET A 5 -1.71 -9.35 1.99
C MET A 5 -1.58 -7.90 2.46
N LEU A 6 -1.90 -6.96 1.58
CA LEU A 6 -1.87 -5.53 1.87
C LEU A 6 -3.29 -5.07 2.21
N ASN A 7 -3.43 -4.43 3.35
CA ASN A 7 -4.70 -3.85 3.76
C ASN A 7 -4.65 -2.33 3.55
N PHE A 8 -5.28 -1.87 2.47
CA PHE A 8 -5.40 -0.45 2.12
C PHE A 8 -6.85 0.01 2.16
N ALA A 9 -7.05 1.26 2.57
CA ALA A 9 -8.30 1.96 2.39
C ALA A 9 -8.32 2.66 1.02
N ALA A 10 -8.50 1.89 -0.07
CA ALA A 10 -8.71 2.45 -1.40
C ALA A 10 -10.02 1.91 -2.00
N VAL A 11 -10.84 2.80 -2.51
CA VAL A 11 -12.11 2.47 -3.17
C VAL A 11 -11.86 2.36 -4.67
N ASP A 12 -12.06 1.15 -5.24
CA ASP A 12 -12.18 1.03 -6.68
C ASP A 12 -13.59 1.43 -7.11
N SER A 13 -13.66 2.46 -7.98
CA SER A 13 -14.91 3.06 -8.43
C SER A 13 -15.73 2.21 -9.42
N GLN A 14 -15.21 1.07 -9.87
CA GLN A 14 -15.84 0.27 -10.92
C GLN A 14 -16.63 -0.96 -10.42
N ASN A 15 -16.36 -1.45 -9.22
CA ASN A 15 -17.11 -2.56 -8.60
C ASN A 15 -18.04 -2.05 -7.50
N LYS A 16 -19.01 -1.22 -7.88
CA LYS A 16 -20.08 -0.78 -6.95
C LYS A 16 -21.06 -1.92 -6.71
N GLU A 17 -20.87 -2.67 -5.66
CA GLU A 17 -21.96 -3.46 -5.10
C GLU A 17 -23.00 -2.52 -4.46
N LEU A 18 -24.12 -2.35 -5.15
CA LEU A 18 -25.25 -1.59 -4.66
C LEU A 18 -26.01 -2.42 -3.62
N ALA A 19 -25.67 -2.22 -2.34
CA ALA A 19 -26.46 -2.76 -1.25
C ALA A 19 -26.60 -1.71 -0.14
N ILE A 20 -27.78 -1.71 0.49
CA ILE A 20 -28.09 -0.82 1.61
C ILE A 20 -27.10 -1.07 2.76
N THR A 21 -26.80 -0.04 3.54
CA THR A 21 -25.99 -0.16 4.75
C THR A 21 -26.60 -1.22 5.68
N ARG A 22 -25.78 -2.12 6.23
CA ARG A 22 -26.17 -3.27 7.06
C ARG A 22 -26.88 -4.44 6.33
N ALA A 23 -26.84 -4.50 5.01
CA ALA A 23 -27.40 -5.62 4.22
C ALA A 23 -26.54 -6.90 4.25
N GLY A 24 -25.56 -7.02 5.16
CA GLY A 24 -24.73 -8.22 5.28
C GLY A 24 -23.64 -8.39 4.21
N LYS A 25 -23.32 -7.36 3.42
CA LYS A 25 -22.30 -7.43 2.35
C LYS A 25 -20.97 -8.02 2.80
N GLY A 26 -20.51 -7.65 3.98
CA GLY A 26 -19.28 -8.17 4.56
C GLY A 26 -19.30 -9.69 4.69
N GLN A 27 -20.36 -10.22 5.27
CA GLN A 27 -20.48 -11.65 5.59
C GLN A 27 -20.87 -12.50 4.38
N THR A 28 -21.68 -11.97 3.46
CA THR A 28 -22.19 -12.75 2.32
C THR A 28 -21.29 -12.73 1.11
N TYR A 29 -20.48 -11.70 0.95
CA TYR A 29 -19.62 -11.54 -0.23
C TYR A 29 -18.15 -11.36 0.11
N ILE A 30 -17.79 -10.35 0.92
CA ILE A 30 -16.38 -10.00 1.16
C ILE A 30 -15.64 -11.12 1.89
N GLU A 31 -16.19 -11.63 2.98
CA GLU A 31 -15.55 -12.68 3.78
C GLU A 31 -15.40 -14.01 3.01
N PRO A 32 -16.40 -14.52 2.31
CA PRO A 32 -16.25 -15.70 1.47
C PRO A 32 -15.21 -15.51 0.36
N THR A 33 -15.17 -14.33 -0.26
CA THR A 33 -14.19 -14.00 -1.32
C THR A 33 -12.77 -14.04 -0.77
N ILE A 34 -12.50 -13.39 0.35
CA ILE A 34 -11.18 -13.43 1.01
C ILE A 34 -10.82 -14.89 1.35
N SER A 35 -11.76 -15.64 1.90
CA SER A 35 -11.55 -17.04 2.26
C SER A 35 -11.23 -17.92 1.05
N MET A 36 -11.84 -17.66 -0.11
CA MET A 36 -11.52 -18.36 -1.35
C MET A 36 -10.12 -18.03 -1.85
N TRP A 37 -9.76 -16.76 -1.92
CA TRP A 37 -8.43 -16.32 -2.35
C TRP A 37 -7.31 -16.86 -1.47
N LEU A 38 -7.52 -16.90 -0.16
CA LEU A 38 -6.55 -17.48 0.76
C LEU A 38 -6.36 -19.00 0.58
N ARG A 39 -7.29 -19.70 -0.10
CA ARG A 39 -7.23 -21.14 -0.36
C ARG A 39 -6.68 -21.49 -1.73
N GLU A 40 -6.42 -20.52 -2.58
CA GLU A 40 -5.88 -20.76 -3.90
C GLU A 40 -4.54 -21.53 -3.85
N LYS A 41 -4.32 -22.40 -4.83
CA LYS A 41 -3.07 -23.18 -4.93
C LYS A 41 -1.87 -22.29 -5.25
N ILE A 42 -2.10 -21.24 -6.02
CA ILE A 42 -1.10 -20.22 -6.36
C ILE A 42 -1.50 -18.95 -5.62
N PRO A 43 -0.80 -18.60 -4.52
CA PRO A 43 -1.17 -17.46 -3.72
C PRO A 43 -1.00 -16.15 -4.49
N SER A 44 -2.08 -15.41 -4.65
CA SER A 44 -2.08 -14.06 -5.23
C SER A 44 -1.87 -13.00 -4.15
N ASN A 45 -1.28 -11.85 -4.50
CA ASN A 45 -1.27 -10.71 -3.58
C ASN A 45 -2.69 -10.18 -3.39
N ILE A 46 -3.08 -9.93 -2.15
CA ILE A 46 -4.41 -9.47 -1.79
C ILE A 46 -4.30 -8.09 -1.13
N VAL A 47 -5.10 -7.15 -1.60
CA VAL A 47 -5.23 -5.80 -1.01
C VAL A 47 -6.67 -5.65 -0.53
N ILE A 48 -6.85 -5.33 0.77
CA ILE A 48 -8.16 -5.23 1.40
C ILE A 48 -8.32 -3.83 1.99
N ASN A 49 -9.43 -3.18 1.64
CA ASN A 49 -9.88 -1.99 2.35
C ASN A 49 -10.73 -2.41 3.56
N ASP A 50 -10.19 -2.20 4.76
CA ASP A 50 -10.82 -2.58 6.03
C ASP A 50 -10.85 -1.38 7.01
N PRO A 51 -11.81 -0.45 6.83
CA PRO A 51 -11.87 0.77 7.64
C PRO A 51 -12.04 0.52 9.14
N LYS A 52 -12.54 -0.65 9.52
CA LYS A 52 -12.80 -1.02 10.91
C LYS A 52 -11.77 -1.97 11.51
N GLY A 53 -10.92 -2.59 10.68
CA GLY A 53 -9.95 -3.59 11.12
C GLY A 53 -10.54 -4.97 11.45
N GLU A 54 -11.83 -5.18 11.16
CA GLU A 54 -12.55 -6.43 11.48
C GLU A 54 -12.08 -7.60 10.60
N LEU A 55 -11.82 -7.34 9.32
CA LEU A 55 -11.38 -8.35 8.35
C LEU A 55 -9.97 -8.82 8.64
N LEU A 56 -9.06 -7.91 8.96
CA LEU A 56 -7.71 -8.29 9.32
C LEU A 56 -7.69 -9.19 10.56
N GLN A 57 -8.40 -8.81 11.62
CA GLN A 57 -8.48 -9.62 12.84
C GLN A 57 -9.04 -11.01 12.55
N LYS A 58 -10.07 -11.11 11.70
CA LYS A 58 -10.72 -12.37 11.38
C LYS A 58 -9.84 -13.30 10.53
N PHE A 59 -9.12 -12.75 9.54
CA PHE A 59 -8.37 -13.55 8.58
C PHE A 59 -6.86 -13.61 8.84
N TYR A 60 -6.33 -12.89 9.83
CA TYR A 60 -4.89 -12.84 10.12
C TYR A 60 -4.28 -14.23 10.31
N VAL A 61 -4.87 -15.04 11.19
CA VAL A 61 -4.37 -16.38 11.50
C VAL A 61 -4.43 -17.29 10.27
N GLN A 62 -5.55 -17.24 9.54
CA GLN A 62 -5.73 -18.04 8.33
C GLN A 62 -4.73 -17.63 7.24
N ALA A 63 -4.52 -16.35 7.03
CA ALA A 63 -3.55 -15.82 6.06
C ALA A 63 -2.13 -16.27 6.41
N THR A 64 -1.72 -16.10 7.67
CA THR A 64 -0.41 -16.52 8.15
C THR A 64 -0.20 -18.03 8.00
N TYR A 65 -1.18 -18.85 8.35
CA TYR A 65 -1.14 -20.30 8.18
C TYR A 65 -0.97 -20.71 6.71
N ARG A 66 -1.55 -19.96 5.78
CA ARG A 66 -1.42 -20.16 4.34
C ARG A 66 -0.13 -19.59 3.73
N GLY A 67 0.76 -19.04 4.55
CA GLY A 67 2.06 -18.52 4.13
C GLY A 67 2.03 -17.08 3.62
N TYR A 68 0.91 -16.39 3.76
CA TYR A 68 0.87 -14.94 3.51
C TYR A 68 1.63 -14.19 4.60
N GLN A 69 2.10 -13.03 4.27
CA GLN A 69 2.62 -12.04 5.21
C GLN A 69 1.62 -10.89 5.28
N PRO A 70 0.70 -10.91 6.26
CA PRO A 70 -0.22 -9.78 6.44
C PRO A 70 0.55 -8.52 6.83
N VAL A 71 0.24 -7.42 6.17
CA VAL A 71 0.80 -6.09 6.45
C VAL A 71 -0.37 -5.15 6.66
N GLN A 72 -0.37 -4.42 7.78
CA GLN A 72 -1.41 -3.48 8.14
C GLN A 72 -0.92 -2.05 7.99
N PHE A 73 -1.67 -1.24 7.26
CA PHE A 73 -1.50 0.20 7.21
C PHE A 73 -2.69 0.88 7.87
N ASN A 74 -2.53 1.31 9.13
CA ASN A 74 -3.60 1.84 9.96
C ASN A 74 -3.44 3.35 10.15
N LEU A 75 -4.28 4.14 9.47
CA LEU A 75 -4.29 5.60 9.58
C LEU A 75 -5.04 6.12 10.81
N ILE A 76 -5.89 5.29 11.44
CA ILE A 76 -6.66 5.66 12.63
C ILE A 76 -5.82 5.53 13.88
N ASN A 77 -5.06 4.43 13.97
CA ASN A 77 -4.13 4.19 15.07
C ASN A 77 -2.74 3.87 14.53
N PRO A 78 -1.88 4.89 14.38
CA PRO A 78 -0.54 4.71 13.81
C PRO A 78 0.37 3.78 14.63
N LEU A 79 0.07 3.54 15.91
CA LEU A 79 0.83 2.60 16.74
C LEU A 79 0.62 1.13 16.32
N ASN A 80 -0.48 0.85 15.63
CA ASN A 80 -0.81 -0.48 15.10
C ASN A 80 -0.53 -0.59 13.59
N THR A 81 0.30 0.27 13.05
CA THR A 81 0.72 0.25 11.65
C THR A 81 2.06 -0.46 11.51
N ASP A 82 2.17 -1.34 10.52
CA ASP A 82 3.46 -1.86 10.11
C ASP A 82 4.32 -0.76 9.49
N ILE A 83 5.62 -0.83 9.74
CA ILE A 83 6.56 0.16 9.22
C ILE A 83 6.65 0.01 7.70
N TYR A 84 6.36 1.08 6.99
CA TYR A 84 6.54 1.18 5.54
C TYR A 84 7.64 2.19 5.22
N ASN A 85 8.71 1.72 4.60
CA ASN A 85 9.75 2.60 4.09
C ASN A 85 9.59 2.75 2.56
N PRO A 86 9.14 3.90 2.06
CA PRO A 86 8.96 4.11 0.62
C PRO A 86 10.29 4.07 -0.17
N LEU A 87 11.43 4.26 0.50
CA LEU A 87 12.74 4.27 -0.15
C LEU A 87 13.35 2.88 -0.35
N VAL A 88 12.69 1.79 0.08
CA VAL A 88 13.26 0.43 -0.03
C VAL A 88 13.73 0.11 -1.44
N PHE A 89 12.93 0.38 -2.46
CA PHE A 89 13.29 0.09 -3.85
C PHE A 89 14.44 0.96 -4.36
N ALA A 90 14.52 2.22 -3.89
CA ALA A 90 15.64 3.10 -4.23
C ALA A 90 16.94 2.60 -3.59
N VAL A 91 16.89 2.17 -2.33
CA VAL A 91 18.04 1.59 -1.61
C VAL A 91 18.51 0.29 -2.26
N GLU A 92 17.58 -0.59 -2.64
CA GLU A 92 17.92 -1.85 -3.33
C GLU A 92 18.59 -1.58 -4.68
N ALA A 93 18.03 -0.69 -5.50
CA ALA A 93 18.63 -0.31 -6.78
C ALA A 93 20.02 0.32 -6.62
N ALA A 94 20.21 1.16 -5.61
CA ALA A 94 21.52 1.74 -5.31
C ALA A 94 22.55 0.69 -4.89
N ARG A 95 22.15 -0.31 -4.11
CA ARG A 95 23.01 -1.45 -3.72
C ARG A 95 23.38 -2.34 -4.90
N GLU A 96 22.49 -2.47 -5.87
CA GLU A 96 22.76 -3.17 -7.14
C GLU A 96 23.65 -2.36 -8.08
N GLY A 97 23.98 -1.11 -7.74
CA GLY A 97 24.81 -0.20 -8.53
C GLY A 97 24.04 0.57 -9.60
N ASP A 98 22.72 0.39 -9.71
CA ASP A 98 21.87 1.09 -10.68
C ASP A 98 21.39 2.44 -10.11
N ARG A 99 22.26 3.43 -10.19
CA ARG A 99 21.99 4.80 -9.72
C ARG A 99 20.84 5.48 -10.47
N ASN A 100 20.65 5.16 -11.74
CA ASN A 100 19.60 5.77 -12.55
C ASN A 100 18.23 5.29 -12.07
N LYS A 101 18.10 4.00 -11.83
CA LYS A 101 16.88 3.39 -11.30
C LYS A 101 16.58 3.87 -9.86
N ALA A 102 17.61 4.00 -9.02
CA ALA A 102 17.45 4.56 -7.68
C ALA A 102 16.95 6.01 -7.74
N ALA A 103 17.52 6.85 -8.60
CA ALA A 103 17.06 8.22 -8.79
C ALA A 103 15.60 8.29 -9.28
N GLN A 104 15.21 7.42 -10.22
CA GLN A 104 13.85 7.35 -10.73
C GLN A 104 12.84 6.98 -9.62
N TYR A 105 13.17 6.03 -8.74
CA TYR A 105 12.30 5.70 -7.60
C TYR A 105 12.15 6.88 -6.64
N VAL A 106 13.23 7.59 -6.34
CA VAL A 106 13.18 8.78 -5.48
C VAL A 106 12.36 9.90 -6.11
N GLU A 107 12.50 10.12 -7.43
CA GLU A 107 11.69 11.11 -8.15
C GLU A 107 10.21 10.76 -8.12
N ASN A 108 9.83 9.51 -8.35
CA ASN A 108 8.45 9.06 -8.27
C ASN A 108 7.85 9.29 -6.87
N ILE A 109 8.61 9.03 -5.82
CA ILE A 109 8.18 9.30 -4.45
C ILE A 109 8.00 10.80 -4.22
N ALA A 110 8.95 11.61 -4.66
CA ALA A 110 8.87 13.07 -4.53
C ALA A 110 7.68 13.65 -5.30
N GLU A 111 7.32 13.08 -6.45
CA GLU A 111 6.16 13.49 -7.24
C GLU A 111 4.84 13.19 -6.54
N ILE A 112 4.75 12.09 -5.80
CA ILE A 112 3.57 11.77 -4.99
C ILE A 112 3.37 12.82 -3.88
N PHE A 113 4.45 13.24 -3.21
CA PHE A 113 4.37 14.23 -2.14
C PHE A 113 4.24 15.68 -2.63
N PHE A 114 4.83 15.99 -3.79
CA PHE A 114 4.88 17.31 -4.39
C PHE A 114 4.45 17.28 -5.86
N PRO A 115 3.17 16.98 -6.15
CA PRO A 115 2.68 16.92 -7.53
C PRO A 115 2.79 18.28 -8.22
N VAL A 116 3.23 18.28 -9.47
CA VAL A 116 3.45 19.52 -10.25
C VAL A 116 2.13 20.13 -10.72
N ASP A 117 1.07 19.33 -10.86
CA ASP A 117 -0.15 19.67 -11.60
C ASP A 117 -1.25 20.37 -10.79
N GLY A 118 -0.97 21.01 -9.71
CA GLY A 118 -2.06 21.54 -8.90
C GLY A 118 -1.78 22.91 -8.28
N GLY A 119 -2.11 24.01 -8.92
CA GLY A 119 -2.33 25.33 -8.32
C GLY A 119 -1.10 26.22 -8.11
N ASP A 120 -1.25 27.24 -7.40
CA ASP A 120 -0.78 28.60 -7.45
C ASP A 120 0.72 28.94 -7.40
N ASP A 121 1.65 27.99 -7.25
CA ASP A 121 3.07 28.35 -7.33
C ASP A 121 4.00 27.20 -7.76
N PRO A 122 4.26 27.05 -9.06
CA PRO A 122 5.14 26.00 -9.59
C PRO A 122 6.60 26.13 -9.09
N VAL A 123 7.06 27.32 -8.72
CA VAL A 123 8.43 27.53 -8.23
C VAL A 123 8.63 26.93 -6.85
N TRP A 124 7.70 27.16 -5.93
CA TRP A 124 7.75 26.58 -4.59
C TRP A 124 7.73 25.07 -4.59
N ARG A 125 6.89 24.48 -5.43
CA ARG A 125 6.79 23.00 -5.56
C ARG A 125 8.05 22.40 -6.16
N ALA A 126 8.59 23.00 -7.21
CA ALA A 126 9.85 22.57 -7.78
C ALA A 126 10.99 22.66 -6.77
N THR A 127 11.05 23.74 -5.98
CA THR A 127 12.05 23.91 -4.91
C THR A 127 11.89 22.87 -3.81
N CYS A 128 10.68 22.62 -3.32
CA CYS A 128 10.40 21.59 -2.32
C CYS A 128 10.79 20.20 -2.83
N ARG A 129 10.45 19.89 -4.09
CA ARG A 129 10.81 18.62 -4.73
C ARG A 129 12.33 18.44 -4.78
N HIS A 130 13.07 19.42 -5.27
CA HIS A 130 14.52 19.36 -5.34
C HIS A 130 15.19 19.27 -3.96
N THR A 131 14.67 19.98 -2.98
CA THR A 131 15.17 19.94 -1.60
C THR A 131 14.94 18.58 -0.94
N THR A 132 13.88 17.89 -1.32
CA THR A 132 13.54 16.57 -0.77
C THR A 132 14.31 15.44 -1.47
N ILE A 133 14.49 15.52 -2.78
CA ILE A 133 15.18 14.47 -3.57
C ILE A 133 16.65 14.32 -3.14
N ARG A 134 17.36 15.43 -2.92
CA ARG A 134 18.80 15.39 -2.59
C ARG A 134 19.13 14.60 -1.32
N PRO A 135 18.47 14.81 -0.16
CA PRO A 135 18.73 13.99 1.02
C PRO A 135 18.27 12.54 0.84
N MET A 136 17.19 12.28 0.11
CA MET A 136 16.73 10.91 -0.16
C MET A 136 17.75 10.10 -0.95
N LEU A 137 18.40 10.71 -1.96
CA LEU A 137 19.47 10.08 -2.72
C LEU A 137 20.75 9.83 -1.91
N LYS A 138 20.96 10.54 -0.79
CA LYS A 138 22.10 10.29 0.10
C LYS A 138 21.86 9.14 1.06
N VAL A 139 20.60 8.82 1.33
CA VAL A 139 20.19 7.73 2.24
C VAL A 139 20.04 6.42 1.46
N ALA A 140 19.75 6.46 0.18
CA ALA A 140 19.72 5.31 -0.72
C ALA A 140 21.12 4.93 -1.19
#